data_5283a1d0fe991ab369e381d9f91f8f66
#
_entry.id   5283a1d0fe991ab369e381d9f91f8f66
#
_cell.length_a   1.000
_cell.length_b   1.000
_cell.length_c   1.000
_cell.angle_alpha   90.00
_cell.angle_beta   90.00
_cell.angle_gamma   90.00
#
_symmetry.space_group_name_H-M   'P 1'
#
loop_
_entity.id
_entity.type
_entity.pdbx_description
1 polymer ?
#
loop_
_entity_poly.entity_id
_entity_poly.type
_entity_poly.pdbx_seq_one_letter_code
_entity_poly.pdbx_strand_id
1 'polypeptide(L)'
;MVKLVKSIYTNSDVTSLGELSATDSIDQGIAGAITALTDAATITPDLNASNNFSVSLGGNRTLANPSNITAGQSGSLFITQDGTGSRTLAYGSYFKFAAGTAPTLSTAASSVDRIDYVVASATQIHAVASLDVK
;
A
#
# COMPACT_ATOMS: atom_id res chain seq x y z
N MET A 1 5.53 33.50 -24.15
CA MET A 1 4.69 32.56 -23.36
C MET A 1 4.61 31.25 -24.11
N VAL A 2 5.26 30.23 -23.63
CA VAL A 2 5.12 28.89 -24.21
C VAL A 2 3.75 28.38 -23.80
N LYS A 3 2.83 28.32 -24.75
CA LYS A 3 1.56 27.68 -24.56
C LYS A 3 1.86 26.17 -24.57
N LEU A 4 1.76 25.52 -23.46
CA LEU A 4 1.74 24.05 -23.42
C LEU A 4 0.55 23.62 -24.28
N VAL A 5 0.85 23.21 -25.50
CA VAL A 5 -0.12 22.51 -26.32
C VAL A 5 -0.49 21.29 -25.53
N LYS A 6 -1.77 21.11 -25.27
CA LYS A 6 -2.32 19.88 -24.69
C LYS A 6 -1.86 18.73 -25.58
N SER A 7 -0.65 18.22 -25.30
CA SER A 7 -0.16 17.03 -25.93
C SER A 7 -0.98 15.89 -25.37
N ILE A 8 -1.51 15.07 -26.24
CA ILE A 8 -2.12 13.81 -25.86
C ILE A 8 -0.92 12.92 -25.49
N TYR A 9 -0.49 13.01 -24.23
CA TYR A 9 0.53 12.11 -23.73
C TYR A 9 -0.09 10.73 -23.61
N THR A 10 0.47 9.79 -24.36
CA THR A 10 0.29 8.39 -24.01
C THR A 10 1.01 8.16 -22.68
N ASN A 11 0.53 7.22 -21.89
CA ASN A 11 1.00 6.94 -20.52
C ASN A 11 2.53 6.68 -20.40
N SER A 12 3.21 6.50 -21.54
CA SER A 12 4.66 6.30 -21.61
C SER A 12 5.49 7.59 -21.74
N ASP A 13 4.84 8.73 -21.98
CA ASP A 13 5.55 9.96 -22.33
C ASP A 13 5.67 10.95 -21.16
N VAL A 14 4.94 10.73 -20.06
CA VAL A 14 5.05 11.58 -18.86
C VAL A 14 6.18 11.07 -17.99
N THR A 15 7.38 11.58 -18.23
CA THR A 15 8.56 11.24 -17.43
C THR A 15 8.75 12.14 -16.22
N SER A 16 7.97 13.22 -16.10
CA SER A 16 8.06 14.16 -14.97
C SER A 16 6.73 14.89 -14.75
N LEU A 17 6.25 14.93 -13.53
CA LEU A 17 5.17 15.80 -13.09
C LEU A 17 5.66 17.20 -12.68
N GLY A 18 6.95 17.49 -12.81
CA GLY A 18 7.54 18.76 -12.41
C GLY A 18 7.14 19.97 -13.28
N GLU A 19 6.41 19.73 -14.37
CA GLU A 19 5.92 20.78 -15.26
C GLU A 19 4.46 21.20 -15.00
N LEU A 20 3.76 20.52 -14.06
CA LEU A 20 2.42 20.96 -13.67
C LEU A 20 2.53 22.22 -12.81
N SER A 21 1.86 23.27 -13.24
CA SER A 21 1.78 24.49 -12.45
C SER A 21 0.78 24.35 -11.30
N ALA A 22 0.87 25.23 -10.31
CA ALA A 22 -0.08 25.24 -9.18
C ALA A 22 -1.54 25.54 -9.61
N THR A 23 -1.75 25.93 -10.87
CA THR A 23 -3.09 26.20 -11.46
C THR A 23 -3.60 25.04 -12.31
N ASP A 24 -2.79 24.01 -12.54
CA ASP A 24 -3.23 22.85 -13.29
C ASP A 24 -4.03 21.92 -12.39
N SER A 25 -5.14 21.44 -12.89
CA SER A 25 -5.98 20.48 -12.19
C SER A 25 -5.97 19.13 -12.93
N ILE A 26 -6.03 18.05 -12.17
CA ILE A 26 -6.27 16.73 -12.71
C ILE A 26 -7.76 16.45 -12.50
N ASP A 27 -8.54 16.60 -13.56
CA ASP A 27 -10.00 16.47 -13.53
C ASP A 27 -10.49 15.01 -13.48
N GLN A 28 -9.56 14.05 -13.56
CA GLN A 28 -9.89 12.62 -13.54
C GLN A 28 -9.33 11.97 -12.27
N GLY A 29 -10.04 10.99 -11.76
CA GLY A 29 -9.55 10.18 -10.65
C GLY A 29 -8.23 9.50 -11.01
N ILE A 30 -7.23 9.61 -10.13
CA ILE A 30 -5.96 8.92 -10.28
C ILE A 30 -6.08 7.57 -9.60
N ALA A 31 -6.02 6.49 -10.38
CA ALA A 31 -5.93 5.15 -9.85
C ALA A 31 -4.46 4.81 -9.58
N GLY A 32 -4.13 4.53 -8.33
CA GLY A 32 -2.82 3.98 -7.97
C GLY A 32 -2.75 2.49 -8.33
N ALA A 33 -1.61 2.04 -8.85
CA ALA A 33 -1.39 0.62 -9.07
C ALA A 33 -1.45 -0.16 -7.75
N ILE A 34 -1.96 -1.41 -7.81
CA ILE A 34 -1.84 -2.37 -6.72
C ILE A 34 -0.72 -3.35 -7.09
N THR A 35 0.39 -3.28 -6.38
CA THR A 35 1.55 -4.13 -6.62
C THR A 35 1.43 -5.42 -5.82
N ALA A 36 1.48 -6.57 -6.51
CA ALA A 36 1.51 -7.86 -5.84
C ALA A 36 2.85 -8.08 -5.14
N LEU A 37 2.80 -8.39 -3.85
CA LEU A 37 3.97 -8.80 -3.07
C LEU A 37 4.15 -10.31 -3.17
N THR A 38 5.41 -10.75 -3.23
CA THR A 38 5.75 -12.17 -3.18
C THR A 38 5.50 -12.71 -1.77
N ASP A 39 4.74 -13.82 -1.66
CA ASP A 39 4.56 -14.52 -0.40
C ASP A 39 5.89 -15.17 0.04
N ALA A 40 6.37 -14.77 1.19
CA ALA A 40 7.61 -15.24 1.80
C ALA A 40 7.51 -15.18 3.32
N ALA A 41 8.40 -15.86 4.04
CA ALA A 41 8.43 -15.82 5.51
C ALA A 41 8.48 -14.37 6.04
N THR A 42 9.22 -13.51 5.34
CA THR A 42 9.27 -12.07 5.58
C THR A 42 8.92 -11.34 4.28
N ILE A 43 7.93 -10.46 4.34
CA ILE A 43 7.42 -9.68 3.21
C ILE A 43 7.81 -8.23 3.44
N THR A 44 8.56 -7.63 2.52
CA THR A 44 9.02 -6.25 2.62
C THR A 44 8.43 -5.41 1.48
N PRO A 45 7.41 -4.58 1.73
CA PRO A 45 6.91 -3.64 0.72
C PRO A 45 7.95 -2.59 0.36
N ASP A 46 8.02 -2.22 -0.90
CA ASP A 46 8.81 -1.07 -1.38
C ASP A 46 7.86 0.09 -1.69
N LEU A 47 7.85 1.12 -0.84
CA LEU A 47 6.94 2.26 -1.01
C LEU A 47 7.31 3.16 -2.19
N ASN A 48 8.48 2.97 -2.81
CA ASN A 48 8.81 3.62 -4.08
C ASN A 48 8.15 2.93 -5.28
N ALA A 49 7.76 1.64 -5.15
CA ALA A 49 7.13 0.90 -6.22
C ALA A 49 5.62 1.16 -6.32
N SER A 50 4.95 1.38 -5.19
CA SER A 50 3.50 1.65 -5.15
C SER A 50 3.08 2.19 -3.77
N ASN A 51 1.87 2.73 -3.71
CA ASN A 51 1.18 3.02 -2.45
C ASN A 51 0.24 1.86 -2.04
N ASN A 52 -0.18 1.04 -2.98
CA ASN A 52 -1.12 -0.04 -2.71
C ASN A 52 -0.47 -1.39 -3.05
N PHE A 53 -0.68 -2.35 -2.18
CA PHE A 53 -0.10 -3.69 -2.32
C PHE A 53 -1.14 -4.77 -2.06
N SER A 54 -0.89 -5.95 -2.62
CA SER A 54 -1.68 -7.15 -2.33
C SER A 54 -0.77 -8.34 -2.05
N VAL A 55 -1.23 -9.25 -1.20
CA VAL A 55 -0.55 -10.53 -0.94
C VAL A 55 -1.55 -11.61 -0.54
N SER A 56 -1.34 -12.82 -1.03
CA SER A 56 -2.02 -14.02 -0.52
C SER A 56 -1.08 -14.79 0.39
N LEU A 57 -1.49 -14.99 1.63
CA LEU A 57 -0.65 -15.65 2.65
C LEU A 57 -0.72 -17.17 2.50
N GLY A 58 0.35 -17.81 2.08
CA GLY A 58 0.50 -19.28 2.07
C GLY A 58 1.02 -19.86 3.38
N GLY A 59 1.17 -19.06 4.43
CA GLY A 59 1.65 -19.46 5.75
C GLY A 59 1.64 -18.30 6.74
N ASN A 60 2.12 -18.53 7.95
CA ASN A 60 2.34 -17.46 8.92
C ASN A 60 3.51 -16.59 8.45
N ARG A 61 3.32 -15.28 8.39
CA ARG A 61 4.27 -14.34 7.78
C ARG A 61 4.59 -13.17 8.70
N THR A 62 5.65 -12.46 8.35
CA THR A 62 6.00 -11.16 8.93
C THR A 62 5.98 -10.11 7.84
N LEU A 63 5.17 -9.08 7.99
CA LEU A 63 5.24 -7.86 7.21
C LEU A 63 6.34 -6.98 7.83
N ALA A 64 7.49 -6.95 7.19
CA ALA A 64 8.63 -6.17 7.65
C ALA A 64 8.39 -4.66 7.50
N ASN A 65 9.26 -3.86 8.11
CA ASN A 65 9.27 -2.43 7.85
C ASN A 65 9.51 -2.19 6.35
N PRO A 66 8.67 -1.38 5.70
CA PRO A 66 8.85 -1.10 4.27
C PRO A 66 10.17 -0.41 3.97
N SER A 67 10.65 -0.56 2.75
CA SER A 67 11.75 0.24 2.21
C SER A 67 11.24 1.53 1.54
N ASN A 68 12.14 2.48 1.32
CA ASN A 68 11.88 3.75 0.60
C ASN A 68 10.69 4.55 1.17
N ILE A 69 10.63 4.65 2.48
CA ILE A 69 9.55 5.33 3.21
C ILE A 69 9.66 6.84 3.04
N THR A 70 8.56 7.47 2.65
CA THR A 70 8.45 8.94 2.59
C THR A 70 7.28 9.40 3.46
N ALA A 71 7.52 10.34 4.38
CA ALA A 71 6.46 10.90 5.23
C ALA A 71 5.36 11.55 4.37
N GLY A 72 4.10 11.34 4.75
CA GLY A 72 2.93 11.79 4.01
C GLY A 72 2.40 10.77 2.98
N GLN A 73 3.16 9.72 2.63
CA GLN A 73 2.64 8.63 1.82
C GLN A 73 1.47 7.93 2.51
N SER A 74 0.48 7.53 1.75
CA SER A 74 -0.66 6.74 2.23
C SER A 74 -1.07 5.71 1.21
N GLY A 75 -1.67 4.63 1.68
CA GLY A 75 -2.13 3.56 0.81
C GLY A 75 -2.79 2.42 1.56
N SER A 76 -2.93 1.30 0.88
CA SER A 76 -3.62 0.11 1.40
C SER A 76 -2.84 -1.17 1.09
N LEU A 77 -2.87 -2.10 2.04
CA LEU A 77 -2.45 -3.48 1.84
C LEU A 77 -3.70 -4.38 1.85
N PHE A 78 -3.88 -5.15 0.79
CA PHE A 78 -4.91 -6.17 0.67
C PHE A 78 -4.30 -7.53 0.98
N ILE A 79 -4.76 -8.16 2.05
CA ILE A 79 -4.20 -9.40 2.58
C ILE A 79 -5.26 -10.48 2.45
N THR A 80 -4.98 -11.49 1.65
CA THR A 80 -5.89 -12.61 1.39
C THR A 80 -5.39 -13.87 2.10
N GLN A 81 -6.27 -14.56 2.81
CA GLN A 81 -6.01 -15.91 3.30
C GLN A 81 -5.95 -16.90 2.13
N ASP A 82 -5.08 -17.90 2.19
CA ASP A 82 -5.10 -18.99 1.22
C ASP A 82 -6.34 -19.89 1.37
N GLY A 83 -6.41 -20.97 0.59
CA GLY A 83 -7.51 -21.94 0.65
C GLY A 83 -7.58 -22.74 1.97
N THR A 84 -6.58 -22.64 2.85
CA THR A 84 -6.55 -23.26 4.18
C THR A 84 -7.04 -22.29 5.25
N GLY A 85 -6.69 -21.02 5.14
CA GLY A 85 -7.00 -20.00 6.15
C GLY A 85 -6.13 -20.08 7.40
N SER A 86 -6.50 -19.31 8.42
CA SER A 86 -5.83 -19.25 9.73
C SER A 86 -4.35 -18.83 9.67
N ARG A 87 -3.95 -18.13 8.61
CA ARG A 87 -2.60 -17.57 8.50
C ARG A 87 -2.50 -16.31 9.36
N THR A 88 -1.38 -16.17 10.05
CA THR A 88 -1.10 -15.02 10.90
C THR A 88 -0.12 -14.07 10.24
N LEU A 89 -0.20 -12.79 10.59
CA LEU A 89 0.72 -11.76 10.13
C LEU A 89 1.28 -11.01 11.35
N ALA A 90 2.58 -11.09 11.53
CA ALA A 90 3.30 -10.21 12.44
C ALA A 90 3.70 -8.93 11.70
N TYR A 91 3.93 -7.84 12.43
CA TYR A 91 4.23 -6.53 11.84
C TYR A 91 5.58 -6.01 12.33
N GLY A 92 6.31 -5.40 11.43
CA GLY A 92 7.54 -4.69 11.73
C GLY A 92 7.31 -3.51 12.69
N SER A 93 8.36 -3.09 13.38
CA SER A 93 8.30 -2.11 14.47
C SER A 93 7.81 -0.71 14.05
N TYR A 94 7.83 -0.40 12.74
CA TYR A 94 7.35 0.89 12.24
C TYR A 94 5.83 0.99 12.20
N PHE A 95 5.12 -0.14 12.09
CA PHE A 95 3.66 -0.15 12.11
C PHE A 95 3.13 0.17 13.51
N LYS A 96 2.29 1.19 13.59
CA LYS A 96 1.64 1.65 14.81
C LYS A 96 0.13 1.52 14.64
N PHE A 97 -0.47 0.72 15.49
CA PHE A 97 -1.91 0.49 15.52
C PHE A 97 -2.54 1.19 16.74
N ALA A 98 -3.84 1.40 16.69
CA ALA A 98 -4.58 1.98 17.80
C ALA A 98 -4.34 1.22 19.11
N ALA A 99 -4.14 1.96 20.20
CA ALA A 99 -3.81 1.41 21.52
C ALA A 99 -2.58 0.46 21.53
N GLY A 100 -1.70 0.56 20.52
CA GLY A 100 -0.51 -0.28 20.43
C GLY A 100 -0.79 -1.76 20.12
N THR A 101 -2.02 -2.12 19.75
CA THR A 101 -2.42 -3.51 19.51
C THR A 101 -2.53 -3.80 18.02
N ALA A 102 -1.67 -4.71 17.52
CA ALA A 102 -1.73 -5.16 16.14
C ALA A 102 -3.02 -5.97 15.88
N PRO A 103 -3.63 -5.83 14.69
CA PRO A 103 -4.84 -6.57 14.35
C PRO A 103 -4.55 -8.06 14.20
N THR A 104 -5.52 -8.88 14.63
CA THR A 104 -5.56 -10.29 14.26
C THR A 104 -6.35 -10.42 12.97
N LEU A 105 -5.76 -11.05 11.95
CA LEU A 105 -6.41 -11.25 10.66
C LEU A 105 -7.61 -12.20 10.76
N SER A 106 -8.53 -12.05 9.82
CA SER A 106 -9.63 -12.98 9.60
C SER A 106 -9.11 -14.37 9.28
N THR A 107 -9.72 -15.41 9.85
CA THR A 107 -9.18 -16.79 9.78
C THR A 107 -9.82 -17.65 8.71
N ALA A 108 -10.95 -17.25 8.14
CA ALA A 108 -11.61 -18.03 7.12
C ALA A 108 -10.76 -18.13 5.85
N ALA A 109 -10.83 -19.29 5.19
CA ALA A 109 -10.19 -19.47 3.88
C ALA A 109 -10.68 -18.42 2.89
N SER A 110 -9.74 -17.88 2.10
CA SER A 110 -10.00 -16.83 1.09
C SER A 110 -10.60 -15.52 1.63
N SER A 111 -10.66 -15.33 2.96
CA SER A 111 -11.05 -14.01 3.51
C SER A 111 -10.02 -12.93 3.14
N VAL A 112 -10.50 -11.72 2.96
CA VAL A 112 -9.67 -10.56 2.63
C VAL A 112 -9.73 -9.55 3.76
N ASP A 113 -8.57 -9.15 4.25
CA ASP A 113 -8.40 -8.04 5.17
C ASP A 113 -7.69 -6.89 4.46
N ARG A 114 -8.04 -5.66 4.82
CA ARG A 114 -7.38 -4.47 4.31
C ARG A 114 -6.75 -3.69 5.45
N ILE A 115 -5.50 -3.31 5.27
CA ILE A 115 -4.79 -2.41 6.18
C ILE A 115 -4.54 -1.11 5.45
N ASP A 116 -5.19 -0.04 5.89
CA ASP A 116 -4.96 1.31 5.41
C ASP A 116 -3.88 1.97 6.25
N TYR A 117 -2.97 2.72 5.61
CA TYR A 117 -1.84 3.31 6.32
C TYR A 117 -1.53 4.74 5.86
N VAL A 118 -0.92 5.48 6.78
CA VAL A 118 -0.28 6.77 6.51
C VAL A 118 1.10 6.77 7.15
N VAL A 119 2.11 7.15 6.38
CA VAL A 119 3.48 7.33 6.87
C VAL A 119 3.60 8.64 7.63
N ALA A 120 3.75 8.57 8.94
CA ALA A 120 3.91 9.75 9.79
C ALA A 120 5.36 10.24 9.85
N SER A 121 6.33 9.33 9.76
CA SER A 121 7.77 9.65 9.73
C SER A 121 8.55 8.50 9.11
N ALA A 122 9.86 8.65 8.97
CA ALA A 122 10.76 7.61 8.44
C ALA A 122 10.72 6.27 9.23
N THR A 123 10.15 6.26 10.44
CA THR A 123 10.08 5.07 11.31
C THR A 123 8.72 4.86 11.94
N GLN A 124 7.68 5.58 11.48
CA GLN A 124 6.33 5.48 12.02
C GLN A 124 5.30 5.45 10.89
N ILE A 125 4.52 4.40 10.84
CA ILE A 125 3.43 4.17 9.91
C ILE A 125 2.18 3.92 10.75
N HIS A 126 1.24 4.86 10.72
CA HIS A 126 -0.04 4.69 11.40
C HIS A 126 -0.96 3.84 10.52
N ALA A 127 -1.49 2.76 11.09
CA ALA A 127 -2.26 1.80 10.34
C ALA A 127 -3.57 1.40 11.03
N VAL A 128 -4.57 1.12 10.21
CA VAL A 128 -5.90 0.67 10.64
C VAL A 128 -6.30 -0.52 9.80
N ALA A 129 -6.88 -1.55 10.41
CA ALA A 129 -7.36 -2.74 9.72
C ALA A 129 -8.88 -2.71 9.54
N SER A 130 -9.34 -3.07 8.34
CA SER A 130 -10.71 -3.47 8.03
C SER A 130 -10.69 -4.97 7.76
N LEU A 131 -11.39 -5.73 8.61
CA LEU A 131 -11.33 -7.19 8.57
C LEU A 131 -12.51 -7.77 7.80
N ASP A 132 -12.29 -8.94 7.16
CA ASP A 132 -13.31 -9.72 6.43
C ASP A 132 -14.11 -8.85 5.45
N VAL A 133 -13.39 -8.12 4.59
CA VAL A 133 -14.00 -7.24 3.58
C VAL A 133 -14.63 -8.10 2.49
N LYS A 134 -15.97 -7.99 2.32
CA LYS A 134 -16.80 -8.75 1.37
C LYS A 134 -17.55 -7.83 0.44
#